data_388851f24d9238e9ad86a01109e39c7a
#
_entry.id   388851f24d9238e9ad86a01109e39c7a
#
_cell.length_a   1.000
_cell.length_b   1.000
_cell.length_c   1.000
_cell.angle_alpha   90.00
_cell.angle_beta   90.00
_cell.angle_gamma   90.00
#
_symmetry.space_group_name_H-M   'P 1'
#
loop_
_entity.id
_entity.type
_entity.pdbx_description
1 polymer ?
#
loop_
_entity_poly.entity_id
_entity_poly.type
_entity_poly.pdbx_seq_one_letter_code
_entity_poly.pdbx_strand_id
1 'polypeptide(L)'
;MKLKICGIRDTNILQYACEAGVDFTGFIMANDSPRKISNDFLASLENFNFHDTKPVFIFVNPSVEEVTKITTCIENPILQFHGDEEDSFCQQFNQSFWKTIRVKDSQSLIKIDDFPSADAILLETFSKDTYGGTGKVFDWSLLNKISLERKFVLAGGINPENIKEAVSMNPWCIDVNSGVESSLANKDKNLIAQIIKILKNE
;
A
#
# COMPACT_ATOMS: atom_id res chain seq x y z
N MET A 1 -5.79 -14.25 4.40
CA MET A 1 -5.65 -12.77 4.33
C MET A 1 -4.29 -12.44 3.75
N LYS A 2 -4.18 -11.38 2.95
CA LYS A 2 -2.91 -10.90 2.37
C LYS A 2 -2.27 -9.83 3.24
N LEU A 3 -0.93 -9.70 3.19
CA LEU A 3 -0.18 -8.68 3.90
C LEU A 3 0.68 -7.86 2.93
N LYS A 4 0.62 -6.54 3.06
CA LYS A 4 1.52 -5.60 2.39
C LYS A 4 2.35 -4.85 3.44
N ILE A 5 3.66 -4.76 3.22
CA ILE A 5 4.56 -3.87 3.96
C ILE A 5 4.95 -2.72 3.03
N CYS A 6 4.51 -1.51 3.37
CA CYS A 6 4.66 -0.31 2.56
C CYS A 6 5.84 0.56 3.00
N GLY A 7 6.42 1.33 2.07
CA GLY A 7 7.48 2.29 2.36
C GLY A 7 8.84 1.65 2.65
N ILE A 8 9.14 0.53 1.99
CA ILE A 8 10.46 -0.11 2.05
C ILE A 8 11.44 0.72 1.22
N ARG A 9 12.67 0.93 1.75
CA ARG A 9 13.68 1.81 1.18
C ARG A 9 15.09 1.20 1.16
N ASP A 10 15.24 -0.01 1.65
CA ASP A 10 16.53 -0.71 1.68
C ASP A 10 16.37 -2.20 1.40
N THR A 11 17.45 -2.78 0.86
CA THR A 11 17.47 -4.17 0.41
C THR A 11 17.39 -5.18 1.56
N ASN A 12 17.90 -4.86 2.76
CA ASN A 12 17.88 -5.80 3.88
C ASN A 12 16.46 -6.01 4.43
N ILE A 13 15.66 -4.94 4.47
CA ILE A 13 14.25 -5.04 4.86
C ILE A 13 13.44 -5.70 3.75
N LEU A 14 13.71 -5.37 2.48
CA LEU A 14 13.05 -6.00 1.35
C LEU A 14 13.28 -7.52 1.34
N GLN A 15 14.54 -7.94 1.43
CA GLN A 15 14.90 -9.35 1.50
C GLN A 15 14.19 -10.07 2.64
N TYR A 16 14.22 -9.47 3.83
CA TYR A 16 13.55 -10.02 5.01
C TYR A 16 12.03 -10.15 4.79
N ALA A 17 11.36 -9.16 4.21
CA ALA A 17 9.92 -9.20 3.96
C ALA A 17 9.56 -10.32 2.99
N CYS A 18 10.34 -10.50 1.90
CA CYS A 18 10.14 -11.58 0.94
C CYS A 18 10.35 -12.96 1.59
N GLU A 19 11.45 -13.16 2.34
CA GLU A 19 11.73 -14.43 3.05
C GLU A 19 10.69 -14.77 4.12
N ALA A 20 10.12 -13.75 4.77
CA ALA A 20 9.06 -13.91 5.77
C ALA A 20 7.67 -14.23 5.16
N GLY A 21 7.55 -14.18 3.82
CA GLY A 21 6.33 -14.52 3.08
C GLY A 21 5.29 -13.40 3.08
N VAL A 22 5.74 -12.13 3.05
CA VAL A 22 4.87 -10.97 2.81
C VAL A 22 4.36 -11.01 1.37
N ASP A 23 3.07 -10.81 1.15
CA ASP A 23 2.47 -10.92 -0.20
C ASP A 23 2.83 -9.73 -1.11
N PHE A 24 2.96 -8.53 -0.52
CA PHE A 24 3.22 -7.30 -1.27
C PHE A 24 4.24 -6.41 -0.56
N THR A 25 5.16 -5.81 -1.31
CA THR A 25 6.10 -4.80 -0.82
C THR A 25 5.87 -3.47 -1.53
N GLY A 26 5.73 -2.39 -0.76
CA GLY A 26 5.39 -1.07 -1.29
C GLY A 26 6.59 -0.11 -1.37
N PHE A 27 6.77 0.53 -2.54
CA PHE A 27 7.84 1.48 -2.86
C PHE A 27 7.24 2.84 -3.19
N ILE A 28 7.50 3.85 -2.37
CA ILE A 28 6.89 5.17 -2.53
C ILE A 28 7.73 6.01 -3.50
N MET A 29 7.07 6.49 -4.57
CA MET A 29 7.66 7.32 -5.62
C MET A 29 7.40 8.82 -5.41
N ALA A 30 6.43 9.19 -4.55
CA ALA A 30 6.01 10.56 -4.31
C ALA A 30 7.13 11.43 -3.71
N ASN A 31 7.40 12.60 -4.32
CA ASN A 31 8.51 13.49 -3.98
C ASN A 31 8.46 14.01 -2.54
N ASP A 32 7.28 14.31 -2.04
CA ASP A 32 7.08 14.92 -0.71
C ASP A 32 7.07 13.88 0.42
N SER A 33 7.22 12.60 0.09
CA SER A 33 7.23 11.55 1.09
C SER A 33 8.62 11.36 1.71
N PRO A 34 8.75 11.35 3.05
CA PRO A 34 10.01 10.98 3.71
C PRO A 34 10.40 9.53 3.45
N ARG A 35 9.47 8.72 2.91
CA ARG A 35 9.67 7.31 2.57
C ARG A 35 9.90 7.10 1.08
N LYS A 36 10.11 8.17 0.30
CA LYS A 36 10.45 8.05 -1.12
C LYS A 36 11.72 7.22 -1.29
N ILE A 37 11.70 6.30 -2.25
CA ILE A 37 12.89 5.52 -2.61
C ILE A 37 13.88 6.37 -3.41
N SER A 38 15.19 6.08 -3.27
CA SER A 38 16.24 6.68 -4.08
C SER A 38 16.31 6.03 -5.46
N ASN A 39 16.94 6.73 -6.42
CA ASN A 39 17.19 6.17 -7.74
C ASN A 39 18.11 4.94 -7.67
N ASP A 40 19.10 4.94 -6.78
CA ASP A 40 20.02 3.81 -6.60
C ASP A 40 19.29 2.58 -6.07
N PHE A 41 18.36 2.78 -5.11
CA PHE A 41 17.54 1.68 -4.62
C PHE A 41 16.57 1.19 -5.71
N LEU A 42 15.95 2.09 -6.48
CA LEU A 42 15.11 1.70 -7.62
C LEU A 42 15.89 0.83 -8.63
N ALA A 43 17.11 1.24 -9.01
CA ALA A 43 17.96 0.46 -9.91
C ALA A 43 18.28 -0.94 -9.35
N SER A 44 18.43 -1.07 -8.02
CA SER A 44 18.65 -2.37 -7.39
C SER A 44 17.43 -3.31 -7.46
N LEU A 45 16.22 -2.78 -7.68
CA LEU A 45 15.00 -3.58 -7.80
C LEU A 45 14.85 -4.24 -9.16
N GLU A 46 15.49 -3.73 -10.22
CA GLU A 46 15.37 -4.25 -11.61
C GLU A 46 15.78 -5.73 -11.73
N ASN A 47 16.77 -6.15 -10.93
CA ASN A 47 17.25 -7.53 -10.90
C ASN A 47 16.98 -8.23 -9.56
N PHE A 48 16.16 -7.64 -8.70
CA PHE A 48 15.84 -8.22 -7.41
C PHE A 48 14.88 -9.40 -7.56
N ASN A 49 15.20 -10.52 -6.93
CA ASN A 49 14.29 -11.67 -6.90
C ASN A 49 13.23 -11.47 -5.80
N PHE A 50 12.03 -11.11 -6.20
CA PHE A 50 10.89 -10.94 -5.28
C PHE A 50 10.26 -12.26 -4.82
N HIS A 51 10.66 -13.42 -5.38
CA HIS A 51 10.01 -14.71 -5.14
C HIS A 51 8.49 -14.62 -5.37
N ASP A 52 7.67 -15.01 -4.38
CA ASP A 52 6.21 -14.94 -4.44
C ASP A 52 5.64 -13.55 -4.04
N THR A 53 6.49 -12.64 -3.56
CA THR A 53 6.11 -11.28 -3.17
C THR A 53 5.94 -10.40 -4.41
N LYS A 54 4.90 -9.56 -4.45
CA LYS A 54 4.67 -8.64 -5.57
C LYS A 54 5.09 -7.22 -5.24
N PRO A 55 5.88 -6.55 -6.11
CA PRO A 55 6.24 -5.15 -5.94
C PRO A 55 5.05 -4.23 -6.25
N VAL A 56 4.79 -3.27 -5.37
CA VAL A 56 3.75 -2.24 -5.52
C VAL A 56 4.42 -0.87 -5.51
N PHE A 57 4.26 -0.08 -6.57
CA PHE A 57 4.81 1.27 -6.68
C PHE A 57 3.73 2.31 -6.45
N ILE A 58 3.95 3.18 -5.45
CA ILE A 58 2.97 4.14 -4.96
C ILE A 58 3.25 5.52 -5.53
N PHE A 59 2.29 6.04 -6.29
CA PHE A 59 2.33 7.35 -6.94
C PHE A 59 1.30 8.30 -6.35
N VAL A 60 1.59 9.59 -6.42
CA VAL A 60 0.68 10.69 -6.09
C VAL A 60 0.73 11.69 -7.23
N ASN A 61 -0.33 11.77 -8.03
CA ASN A 61 -0.46 12.65 -9.19
C ASN A 61 0.77 12.61 -10.12
N PRO A 62 1.23 11.42 -10.56
CA PRO A 62 2.43 11.30 -11.37
C PRO A 62 2.21 11.76 -12.79
N SER A 63 3.30 12.11 -13.48
CA SER A 63 3.30 12.18 -14.95
C SER A 63 3.27 10.79 -15.58
N VAL A 64 2.86 10.72 -16.85
CA VAL A 64 2.90 9.46 -17.63
C VAL A 64 4.32 8.90 -17.68
N GLU A 65 5.33 9.76 -17.82
CA GLU A 65 6.74 9.37 -17.89
C GLU A 65 7.23 8.71 -16.59
N GLU A 66 6.83 9.23 -15.42
CA GLU A 66 7.18 8.65 -14.12
C GLU A 66 6.63 7.23 -13.96
N VAL A 67 5.39 6.99 -14.38
CA VAL A 67 4.80 5.66 -14.32
C VAL A 67 5.42 4.73 -15.37
N THR A 68 5.60 5.21 -16.61
CA THR A 68 6.19 4.42 -17.70
C THR A 68 7.60 3.97 -17.36
N LYS A 69 8.40 4.79 -16.68
CA LYS A 69 9.73 4.38 -16.21
C LYS A 69 9.66 3.11 -15.36
N ILE A 70 8.71 3.02 -14.44
CA ILE A 70 8.57 1.82 -13.58
C ILE A 70 8.10 0.62 -14.37
N THR A 71 7.11 0.77 -15.25
CA THR A 71 6.58 -0.34 -16.05
C THR A 71 7.57 -0.86 -17.09
N THR A 72 8.60 -0.08 -17.40
CA THR A 72 9.70 -0.49 -18.30
C THR A 72 10.81 -1.22 -17.56
N CYS A 73 11.15 -0.79 -16.32
CA CYS A 73 12.28 -1.32 -15.56
C CYS A 73 11.90 -2.52 -14.69
N ILE A 74 10.65 -2.63 -14.28
CA ILE A 74 10.20 -3.67 -13.34
C ILE A 74 9.20 -4.59 -14.04
N GLU A 75 9.43 -5.89 -13.92
CA GLU A 75 8.53 -6.89 -14.49
C GLU A 75 7.24 -7.02 -13.68
N ASN A 76 6.08 -6.87 -14.34
CA ASN A 76 4.74 -7.02 -13.75
C ASN A 76 4.51 -6.25 -12.43
N PRO A 77 4.87 -4.94 -12.36
CA PRO A 77 4.65 -4.16 -11.16
C PRO A 77 3.16 -3.93 -10.93
N ILE A 78 2.74 -3.82 -9.67
CA ILE A 78 1.43 -3.27 -9.35
C ILE A 78 1.59 -1.76 -9.17
N LEU A 79 0.73 -0.98 -9.81
CA LEU A 79 0.70 0.47 -9.68
C LEU A 79 -0.34 0.85 -8.62
N GLN A 80 0.05 1.61 -7.60
CA GLN A 80 -0.88 2.15 -6.63
C GLN A 80 -0.99 3.66 -6.80
N PHE A 81 -2.16 4.13 -7.21
CA PHE A 81 -2.46 5.55 -7.39
C PHE A 81 -3.11 6.11 -6.12
N HIS A 82 -2.39 7.00 -5.46
CA HIS A 82 -2.72 7.50 -4.13
C HIS A 82 -3.17 8.98 -4.13
N GLY A 83 -3.11 9.63 -5.28
CA GLY A 83 -3.53 11.02 -5.50
C GLY A 83 -4.97 11.16 -5.99
N ASP A 84 -5.17 12.16 -6.83
CA ASP A 84 -6.47 12.50 -7.40
C ASP A 84 -6.60 12.05 -8.88
N GLU A 85 -5.82 11.02 -9.27
CA GLU A 85 -5.84 10.43 -10.61
C GLU A 85 -7.21 9.84 -10.94
N GLU A 86 -7.67 10.01 -12.17
CA GLU A 86 -8.91 9.41 -12.68
C GLU A 86 -8.68 7.95 -13.13
N ASP A 87 -9.74 7.14 -13.21
CA ASP A 87 -9.68 5.74 -13.66
C ASP A 87 -9.06 5.62 -15.07
N SER A 88 -9.42 6.52 -15.98
CA SER A 88 -8.87 6.60 -17.34
C SER A 88 -7.36 6.79 -17.38
N PHE A 89 -6.82 7.61 -16.46
CA PHE A 89 -5.38 7.76 -16.30
C PHE A 89 -4.73 6.49 -15.76
N CYS A 90 -5.34 5.85 -14.78
CA CYS A 90 -4.77 4.67 -14.12
C CYS A 90 -4.67 3.45 -15.07
N GLN A 91 -5.70 3.22 -15.90
CA GLN A 91 -5.77 2.05 -16.78
C GLN A 91 -4.89 2.14 -18.04
N GLN A 92 -4.44 3.33 -18.45
CA GLN A 92 -3.70 3.51 -19.71
C GLN A 92 -2.35 2.76 -19.77
N PHE A 93 -1.83 2.35 -18.61
CA PHE A 93 -0.52 1.68 -18.52
C PHE A 93 -0.59 0.16 -18.75
N ASN A 94 -1.78 -0.42 -18.94
CA ASN A 94 -1.99 -1.87 -19.12
C ASN A 94 -1.31 -2.74 -18.04
N GLN A 95 -1.30 -2.25 -16.81
CA GLN A 95 -0.78 -2.93 -15.62
C GLN A 95 -1.88 -3.10 -14.57
N SER A 96 -1.73 -4.10 -13.70
CA SER A 96 -2.54 -4.21 -12.50
C SER A 96 -2.40 -2.94 -11.66
N PHE A 97 -3.53 -2.33 -11.25
CA PHE A 97 -3.46 -1.16 -10.40
C PHE A 97 -4.44 -1.18 -9.23
N TRP A 98 -4.05 -0.51 -8.16
CA TRP A 98 -4.85 -0.24 -6.99
C TRP A 98 -5.12 1.25 -6.89
N LYS A 99 -6.35 1.62 -6.52
CA LYS A 99 -6.69 3.03 -6.24
C LYS A 99 -6.86 3.24 -4.75
N THR A 100 -6.23 4.28 -4.23
CA THR A 100 -6.42 4.70 -2.83
C THR A 100 -7.59 5.68 -2.74
N ILE A 101 -8.51 5.37 -1.82
CA ILE A 101 -9.60 6.24 -1.39
C ILE A 101 -9.31 6.69 0.04
N ARG A 102 -9.16 7.99 0.23
CA ARG A 102 -8.93 8.59 1.55
C ARG A 102 -10.26 8.78 2.26
N VAL A 103 -10.50 7.97 3.31
CA VAL A 103 -11.78 7.90 4.02
C VAL A 103 -11.83 8.94 5.13
N LYS A 104 -12.74 9.89 5.02
CA LYS A 104 -13.10 10.86 6.04
C LYS A 104 -14.45 10.51 6.68
N ASP A 105 -15.40 10.09 5.86
CA ASP A 105 -16.78 9.80 6.19
C ASP A 105 -17.36 8.78 5.19
N SER A 106 -18.63 8.43 5.35
CA SER A 106 -19.31 7.48 4.44
C SER A 106 -19.44 7.99 3.01
N GLN A 107 -19.45 9.31 2.77
CA GLN A 107 -19.51 9.85 1.41
C GLN A 107 -18.21 9.62 0.66
N SER A 108 -17.08 9.54 1.36
CA SER A 108 -15.78 9.20 0.75
C SER A 108 -15.80 7.84 0.06
N LEU A 109 -16.61 6.91 0.57
CA LEU A 109 -16.70 5.54 0.06
C LEU A 109 -17.47 5.42 -1.26
N ILE A 110 -18.30 6.41 -1.61
CA ILE A 110 -19.02 6.46 -2.91
C ILE A 110 -18.01 6.54 -4.07
N LYS A 111 -16.85 7.17 -3.85
CA LYS A 111 -15.79 7.28 -4.86
C LYS A 111 -15.21 5.93 -5.31
N ILE A 112 -15.50 4.84 -4.63
CA ILE A 112 -15.08 3.49 -5.04
C ILE A 112 -15.63 3.14 -6.42
N ASP A 113 -16.84 3.59 -6.72
CA ASP A 113 -17.54 3.30 -7.98
C ASP A 113 -16.96 4.09 -9.18
N ASP A 114 -16.19 5.16 -8.91
CA ASP A 114 -15.49 5.93 -9.93
C ASP A 114 -14.30 5.16 -10.53
N PHE A 115 -13.89 4.04 -9.93
CA PHE A 115 -12.72 3.25 -10.34
C PHE A 115 -13.07 1.78 -10.68
N PRO A 116 -13.92 1.55 -11.70
CA PRO A 116 -14.33 0.19 -12.08
C PRO A 116 -13.17 -0.68 -12.57
N SER A 117 -12.11 -0.07 -13.10
CA SER A 117 -10.94 -0.77 -13.67
C SER A 117 -9.88 -1.17 -12.63
N ALA A 118 -9.96 -0.68 -11.38
CA ALA A 118 -8.99 -1.01 -10.35
C ALA A 118 -9.12 -2.48 -9.88
N ASP A 119 -8.00 -3.20 -9.78
CA ASP A 119 -7.96 -4.58 -9.27
C ASP A 119 -8.23 -4.67 -7.76
N ALA A 120 -7.88 -3.61 -7.04
CA ALA A 120 -8.21 -3.45 -5.63
C ALA A 120 -8.38 -1.98 -5.25
N ILE A 121 -9.20 -1.72 -4.23
CA ILE A 121 -9.37 -0.39 -3.64
C ILE A 121 -8.66 -0.37 -2.28
N LEU A 122 -7.74 0.56 -2.10
CA LEU A 122 -7.08 0.77 -0.81
C LEU A 122 -7.82 1.87 -0.05
N LEU A 123 -8.24 1.57 1.17
CA LEU A 123 -8.94 2.48 2.06
C LEU A 123 -7.98 2.96 3.14
N GLU A 124 -7.71 4.25 3.18
CA GLU A 124 -6.79 4.88 4.14
C GLU A 124 -7.42 6.08 4.81
N THR A 125 -6.90 6.43 6.00
CA THR A 125 -7.35 7.59 6.77
C THR A 125 -7.11 8.90 6.01
N PHE A 126 -8.14 9.72 5.88
CA PHE A 126 -8.01 11.06 5.31
C PHE A 126 -7.12 11.95 6.19
N SER A 127 -6.20 12.67 5.56
CA SER A 127 -5.47 13.79 6.14
C SER A 127 -5.54 15.00 5.22
N LYS A 128 -5.65 16.21 5.79
CA LYS A 128 -5.64 17.45 4.99
C LYS A 128 -4.24 17.79 4.47
N ASP A 129 -3.22 17.42 5.25
CA ASP A 129 -1.87 17.93 5.06
C ASP A 129 -0.96 16.94 4.33
N THR A 130 -1.36 15.66 4.23
CA THR A 130 -0.53 14.60 3.65
C THR A 130 -1.36 13.55 2.91
N TYR A 131 -0.78 12.98 1.86
CA TYR A 131 -1.28 11.79 1.20
C TYR A 131 -0.75 10.54 1.93
N GLY A 132 -1.36 10.21 3.09
CA GLY A 132 -1.05 9.01 3.86
C GLY A 132 0.07 9.16 4.91
N GLY A 133 0.33 8.06 5.64
CA GLY A 133 1.45 7.96 6.60
C GLY A 133 1.28 8.72 7.91
N THR A 134 0.06 9.14 8.27
CA THR A 134 -0.24 9.94 9.48
C THR A 134 -0.22 9.14 10.78
N GLY A 135 -0.26 7.81 10.69
CA GLY A 135 -0.39 6.91 11.85
C GLY A 135 -1.78 6.94 12.52
N LYS A 136 -2.73 7.71 11.96
CA LYS A 136 -4.12 7.78 12.46
C LYS A 136 -4.99 6.74 11.78
N VAL A 137 -6.00 6.26 12.50
CA VAL A 137 -7.02 5.32 12.03
C VAL A 137 -8.32 6.09 11.79
N PHE A 138 -9.00 5.83 10.66
CA PHE A 138 -10.37 6.30 10.47
C PHE A 138 -11.35 5.36 11.20
N ASP A 139 -12.59 5.79 11.35
CA ASP A 139 -13.63 4.96 11.96
C ASP A 139 -13.95 3.76 11.04
N TRP A 140 -13.36 2.60 11.33
CA TRP A 140 -13.56 1.37 10.55
C TRP A 140 -14.99 0.85 10.59
N SER A 141 -15.83 1.29 11.55
CA SER A 141 -17.25 0.93 11.57
C SER A 141 -18.01 1.40 10.33
N LEU A 142 -17.47 2.41 9.61
CA LEU A 142 -18.01 2.86 8.32
C LEU A 142 -18.00 1.73 7.26
N LEU A 143 -17.07 0.78 7.36
CA LEU A 143 -16.97 -0.35 6.43
C LEU A 143 -18.12 -1.34 6.60
N ASN A 144 -18.71 -1.44 7.79
CA ASN A 144 -19.88 -2.30 8.05
C ASN A 144 -21.16 -1.81 7.33
N LYS A 145 -21.15 -0.57 6.82
CA LYS A 145 -22.31 0.05 6.14
C LYS A 145 -22.30 -0.14 4.63
N ILE A 146 -21.25 -0.73 4.09
CA ILE A 146 -21.07 -0.95 2.65
C ILE A 146 -20.83 -2.42 2.38
N SER A 147 -21.43 -2.93 1.30
CA SER A 147 -21.09 -4.24 0.77
C SER A 147 -19.98 -4.06 -0.25
N LEU A 148 -18.74 -4.39 0.15
CA LEU A 148 -17.62 -4.38 -0.78
C LEU A 148 -17.53 -5.77 -1.44
N GLU A 149 -18.12 -5.91 -2.61
CA GLU A 149 -17.96 -7.12 -3.44
C GLU A 149 -16.56 -7.22 -4.07
N ARG A 150 -15.78 -6.15 -3.97
CA ARG A 150 -14.45 -6.00 -4.56
C ARG A 150 -13.36 -6.24 -3.53
N LYS A 151 -12.17 -6.59 -4.01
CA LYS A 151 -10.97 -6.65 -3.18
C LYS A 151 -10.70 -5.27 -2.58
N PHE A 152 -10.71 -5.17 -1.25
CA PHE A 152 -10.25 -3.96 -0.59
C PHE A 152 -9.04 -4.23 0.30
N VAL A 153 -8.16 -3.24 0.32
CA VAL A 153 -6.96 -3.20 1.14
C VAL A 153 -7.21 -2.21 2.26
N LEU A 154 -7.07 -2.64 3.50
CA LEU A 154 -7.21 -1.75 4.65
C LEU A 154 -5.85 -1.19 5.06
N ALA A 155 -5.77 0.13 5.13
CA ALA A 155 -4.56 0.88 5.45
C ALA A 155 -4.84 2.01 6.44
N GLY A 156 -3.78 2.72 6.84
CA GLY A 156 -3.85 3.88 7.74
C GLY A 156 -3.75 3.51 9.21
N GLY A 157 -2.59 3.79 9.83
CA GLY A 157 -2.36 3.65 11.27
C GLY A 157 -2.35 2.22 11.81
N ILE A 158 -2.33 1.21 10.95
CA ILE A 158 -2.29 -0.20 11.38
C ILE A 158 -0.92 -0.52 11.99
N ASN A 159 -0.95 -1.17 13.15
CA ASN A 159 0.22 -1.52 13.96
C ASN A 159 -0.06 -2.81 14.77
N PRO A 160 0.91 -3.39 15.49
CA PRO A 160 0.68 -4.61 16.26
C PRO A 160 -0.42 -4.56 17.34
N GLU A 161 -0.80 -3.35 17.80
CA GLU A 161 -1.80 -3.19 18.86
C GLU A 161 -3.23 -3.24 18.32
N ASN A 162 -3.46 -2.75 17.08
CA ASN A 162 -4.79 -2.62 16.48
C ASN A 162 -5.06 -3.58 15.31
N ILE A 163 -4.05 -4.36 14.86
CA ILE A 163 -4.19 -5.22 13.68
C ILE A 163 -5.31 -6.26 13.81
N LYS A 164 -5.61 -6.75 15.01
CA LYS A 164 -6.71 -7.70 15.22
C LYS A 164 -8.08 -7.08 14.91
N GLU A 165 -8.25 -5.82 15.27
CA GLU A 165 -9.44 -5.07 14.90
C GLU A 165 -9.50 -4.86 13.38
N ALA A 166 -8.37 -4.53 12.74
CA ALA A 166 -8.28 -4.43 11.28
C ALA A 166 -8.67 -5.74 10.58
N VAL A 167 -8.22 -6.89 11.11
CA VAL A 167 -8.58 -8.24 10.61
C VAL A 167 -10.09 -8.48 10.71
N SER A 168 -10.74 -8.06 11.80
CA SER A 168 -12.20 -8.25 12.00
C SER A 168 -13.07 -7.53 10.95
N MET A 169 -12.50 -6.54 10.24
CA MET A 169 -13.15 -5.88 9.10
C MET A 169 -13.14 -6.75 7.83
N ASN A 170 -12.50 -7.93 7.87
CA ASN A 170 -12.41 -8.89 6.77
C ASN A 170 -11.85 -8.30 5.45
N PRO A 171 -10.75 -7.51 5.46
CA PRO A 171 -10.14 -7.01 4.25
C PRO A 171 -9.50 -8.15 3.44
N TRP A 172 -9.40 -7.98 2.13
CA TRP A 172 -8.62 -8.87 1.28
C TRP A 172 -7.12 -8.81 1.61
N CYS A 173 -6.62 -7.61 1.92
CA CYS A 173 -5.22 -7.33 2.28
C CYS A 173 -5.15 -6.27 3.37
N ILE A 174 -4.20 -6.41 4.29
CA ILE A 174 -3.80 -5.39 5.25
C ILE A 174 -2.52 -4.73 4.77
N ASP A 175 -2.48 -3.39 4.73
CA ASP A 175 -1.31 -2.59 4.37
C ASP A 175 -0.74 -1.88 5.60
N VAL A 176 0.48 -2.26 5.99
CA VAL A 176 1.17 -1.69 7.15
C VAL A 176 2.37 -0.86 6.70
N ASN A 177 2.41 0.40 7.13
CA ASN A 177 3.51 1.31 6.82
C ASN A 177 4.22 1.76 8.12
N SER A 178 3.79 2.87 8.74
CA SER A 178 4.44 3.42 9.93
C SER A 178 4.35 2.51 11.16
N GLY A 179 3.35 1.64 11.24
CA GLY A 179 3.19 0.70 12.37
C GLY A 179 4.27 -0.38 12.49
N VAL A 180 5.18 -0.48 11.51
CA VAL A 180 6.37 -1.35 11.56
C VAL A 180 7.66 -0.55 11.44
N GLU A 181 7.66 0.71 11.87
CA GLU A 181 8.84 1.58 11.91
C GLU A 181 9.33 1.78 13.35
N SER A 182 10.64 1.67 13.56
CA SER A 182 11.29 2.05 14.84
C SER A 182 11.51 3.57 14.93
N SER A 183 11.64 4.23 13.77
CA SER A 183 11.69 5.69 13.62
C SER A 183 11.23 6.04 12.21
N LEU A 184 10.97 7.32 11.94
CA LEU A 184 10.44 7.77 10.65
C LEU A 184 11.22 7.17 9.47
N ALA A 185 10.50 6.44 8.61
CA ALA A 185 11.00 5.78 7.41
C ALA A 185 12.04 4.65 7.65
N ASN A 186 12.22 4.17 8.89
CA ASN A 186 13.10 3.06 9.23
C ASN A 186 12.26 1.85 9.69
N LYS A 187 12.12 0.86 8.81
CA LYS A 187 11.39 -0.37 9.11
C LYS A 187 12.14 -1.23 10.14
N ASP A 188 11.38 -1.88 11.01
CA ASP A 188 11.89 -2.76 12.06
C ASP A 188 11.46 -4.21 11.79
N LYS A 189 12.44 -5.12 11.66
CA LYS A 189 12.19 -6.55 11.39
C LYS A 189 11.38 -7.22 12.49
N ASN A 190 11.56 -6.81 13.75
CA ASN A 190 10.81 -7.38 14.88
C ASN A 190 9.34 -6.98 14.83
N LEU A 191 9.05 -5.72 14.48
CA LEU A 191 7.67 -5.25 14.32
C LEU A 191 7.00 -5.94 13.11
N ILE A 192 7.72 -6.13 12.00
CA ILE A 192 7.22 -6.91 10.86
C ILE A 192 6.92 -8.35 11.28
N ALA A 193 7.85 -8.99 12.04
CA ALA A 193 7.65 -10.35 12.54
C ALA A 193 6.43 -10.45 13.47
N GLN A 194 6.19 -9.44 14.32
CA GLN A 194 5.00 -9.38 15.18
C GLN A 194 3.71 -9.36 14.37
N ILE A 195 3.63 -8.49 13.34
CA ILE A 195 2.49 -8.43 12.43
C ILE A 195 2.22 -9.79 11.79
N ILE A 196 3.26 -10.40 11.20
CA ILE A 196 3.15 -11.71 10.55
C ILE A 196 2.68 -12.79 11.53
N LYS A 197 3.22 -12.80 12.75
CA LYS A 197 2.84 -13.76 13.79
C LYS A 197 1.37 -13.63 14.17
N ILE A 198 0.87 -12.40 14.33
CA ILE A 198 -0.54 -12.17 14.66
C ILE A 198 -1.43 -12.70 13.55
N LEU A 199 -1.14 -12.38 12.29
CA LEU A 199 -1.92 -12.80 11.13
C LEU A 199 -1.91 -14.32 10.86
N LYS A 200 -0.83 -15.03 11.23
CA LYS A 200 -0.74 -16.49 11.08
C LYS A 200 -1.45 -17.27 12.19
N ASN A 201 -1.76 -16.62 13.32
CA ASN A 201 -2.40 -17.25 14.47
C ASN A 201 -3.92 -16.98 14.54
N GLU A 202 -4.46 -16.32 13.55
CA GLU A 202 -5.88 -16.12 13.31
C GLU A 202 -6.36 -16.96 12.11
#